data_8b6ed18ed629d5771de3ffd7033fc330
#
_entry.id   8b6ed18ed629d5771de3ffd7033fc330
#
_cell.length_a   1.000
_cell.length_b   1.000
_cell.length_c   1.000
_cell.angle_alpha   90.00
_cell.angle_beta   90.00
_cell.angle_gamma   90.00
#
_symmetry.space_group_name_H-M   'P 1'
#
loop_
_entity.id
_entity.type
_entity.pdbx_description
1 polymer ?
#
loop_
_entity_poly.entity_id
_entity_poly.type
_entity_poly.pdbx_seq_one_letter_code
_entity_poly.pdbx_strand_id
1 'polypeptide(L)'
;MIKNQILLPVDELPTKWYNIVPDLPEPLPPPKEPETGPSRMEFLQRTMIKECLRQELSSENWIPIPDEIQQLYIQAGRPRPLYRALRLEKRLGLKKVRLYYKREDLSPTG
;
A
#
# COMPACT_ATOMS: atom_id res chain seq x y z
N MET A 1 19.76 -5.50 25.02
CA MET A 1 18.90 -6.47 24.27
C MET A 1 18.60 -5.90 22.89
N ILE A 2 18.84 -6.64 21.82
CA ILE A 2 18.48 -6.18 20.47
C ILE A 2 16.98 -6.36 20.28
N LYS A 3 16.26 -5.25 20.11
CA LYS A 3 14.83 -5.27 19.79
C LYS A 3 14.66 -5.76 18.35
N ASN A 4 14.16 -6.98 18.16
CA ASN A 4 13.98 -7.60 16.85
C ASN A 4 12.56 -7.46 16.29
N GLN A 5 11.67 -6.81 17.02
CA GLN A 5 10.29 -6.56 16.64
C GLN A 5 9.95 -5.08 16.88
N ILE A 6 9.33 -4.46 15.89
CA ILE A 6 8.80 -3.10 15.97
C ILE A 6 7.30 -3.20 15.75
N LEU A 7 6.52 -2.70 16.69
CA LEU A 7 5.06 -2.61 16.61
C LEU A 7 4.67 -1.14 16.78
N LEU A 8 3.95 -0.61 15.84
CA LEU A 8 3.36 0.72 15.92
C LEU A 8 2.03 0.65 16.66
N PRO A 9 1.67 1.66 17.45
CA PRO A 9 0.33 1.78 18.02
C PRO A 9 -0.72 2.05 16.93
N VAL A 10 -1.98 1.76 17.24
CA VAL A 10 -3.10 1.86 16.27
C VAL A 10 -3.32 3.30 15.81
N ASP A 11 -3.09 4.27 16.67
CA ASP A 11 -3.22 5.70 16.39
C ASP A 11 -2.16 6.26 15.43
N GLU A 12 -1.11 5.48 15.15
CA GLU A 12 -0.12 5.79 14.10
C GLU A 12 -0.51 5.20 12.72
N LEU A 13 -1.63 4.51 12.60
CA LEU A 13 -2.13 4.09 11.28
C LEU A 13 -2.42 5.32 10.40
N PRO A 14 -2.05 5.27 9.11
CA PRO A 14 -2.32 6.39 8.22
C PRO A 14 -3.83 6.59 8.04
N THR A 15 -4.26 7.85 8.09
CA THR A 15 -5.65 8.25 7.86
C THR A 15 -5.88 8.76 6.43
N LYS A 16 -4.82 8.83 5.63
CA LYS A 16 -4.86 9.28 4.23
C LYS A 16 -3.90 8.44 3.39
N TRP A 17 -4.26 8.25 2.14
CA TRP A 17 -3.34 7.77 1.10
C TRP A 17 -2.63 8.95 0.45
N TYR A 18 -1.37 8.77 0.11
CA TYR A 18 -0.62 9.74 -0.66
C TYR A 18 -0.59 9.35 -2.13
N ASN A 19 -1.08 10.23 -2.99
CA ASN A 19 -1.06 10.07 -4.43
C ASN A 19 0.15 10.82 -5.01
N ILE A 20 1.11 10.09 -5.54
CA ILE A 20 2.34 10.67 -6.12
C ILE A 20 2.16 11.20 -7.54
N VAL A 21 1.04 10.89 -8.20
CA VAL A 21 0.82 11.26 -9.61
C VAL A 21 0.96 12.76 -9.86
N PRO A 22 0.40 13.65 -9.01
CA PRO A 22 0.59 15.09 -9.20
C PRO A 22 2.03 15.59 -9.04
N ASP A 23 2.90 14.81 -8.37
CA ASP A 23 4.30 15.19 -8.11
C ASP A 23 5.27 14.66 -9.18
N LEU A 24 4.78 13.92 -10.15
CA LEU A 24 5.63 13.41 -11.21
C LEU A 24 6.14 14.56 -12.10
N PRO A 25 7.43 14.55 -12.45
CA PRO A 25 8.03 15.60 -13.29
C PRO A 25 7.40 15.66 -14.69
N GLU A 26 6.89 14.54 -15.17
CA GLU A 26 6.17 14.40 -16.44
C GLU A 26 4.86 13.64 -16.20
N PRO A 27 3.77 14.01 -16.87
CA PRO A 27 2.52 13.25 -16.79
C PRO A 27 2.72 11.80 -17.20
N LEU A 28 2.00 10.89 -16.53
CA LEU A 28 1.97 9.49 -16.96
C LEU A 28 1.48 9.39 -18.41
N PRO A 29 2.13 8.59 -19.25
CA PRO A 29 1.64 8.36 -20.59
C PRO A 29 0.26 7.71 -20.53
N PRO A 30 -0.65 8.04 -21.45
CA PRO A 30 -1.95 7.39 -21.49
C PRO A 30 -1.78 5.87 -21.65
N PRO A 31 -2.63 5.07 -21.00
CA PRO A 31 -2.59 3.63 -21.16
C PRO A 31 -2.87 3.26 -22.61
N LYS A 32 -2.23 2.19 -23.07
CA LYS A 32 -2.52 1.66 -24.42
C LYS A 32 -3.98 1.25 -24.52
N GLU A 33 -4.65 1.75 -25.56
CA GLU A 33 -6.01 1.32 -25.88
C GLU A 33 -6.00 -0.07 -26.54
N PRO A 34 -7.02 -0.90 -26.30
CA PRO A 34 -7.14 -2.17 -26.99
C PRO A 34 -7.40 -1.94 -28.49
N GLU A 35 -6.87 -2.80 -29.35
CA GLU A 35 -7.07 -2.71 -30.81
C GLU A 35 -8.53 -2.96 -31.21
N THR A 36 -9.27 -3.72 -30.40
CA THR A 36 -10.68 -4.06 -30.62
C THR A 36 -11.45 -4.06 -29.29
N GLY A 37 -12.73 -3.77 -29.34
CA GLY A 37 -13.62 -3.76 -28.19
C GLY A 37 -13.76 -2.39 -27.51
N PRO A 38 -14.30 -2.36 -26.28
CA PRO A 38 -14.51 -1.12 -25.55
C PRO A 38 -13.19 -0.44 -25.18
N SER A 39 -13.18 0.88 -25.10
CA SER A 39 -12.03 1.62 -24.63
C SER A 39 -11.65 1.20 -23.21
N ARG A 40 -10.38 1.42 -22.83
CA ARG A 40 -9.91 1.10 -21.47
C ARG A 40 -10.73 1.81 -20.39
N MET A 41 -11.07 3.07 -20.63
CA MET A 41 -11.91 3.84 -19.70
C MET A 41 -13.31 3.23 -19.57
N GLU A 42 -13.93 2.85 -20.66
CA GLU A 42 -15.23 2.18 -20.63
C GLU A 42 -15.18 0.85 -19.90
N PHE A 43 -14.13 0.06 -20.08
CA PHE A 43 -13.89 -1.17 -19.33
C PHE A 43 -13.75 -0.89 -17.82
N LEU A 44 -12.93 0.09 -17.44
CA LEU A 44 -12.74 0.46 -16.05
C LEU A 44 -14.04 0.93 -15.39
N GLN A 45 -14.83 1.74 -16.09
CA GLN A 45 -16.14 2.20 -15.57
C GLN A 45 -17.14 1.07 -15.32
N ARG A 46 -17.02 -0.04 -16.06
CA ARG A 46 -17.88 -1.22 -15.87
C ARG A 46 -17.38 -2.17 -14.79
N THR A 47 -16.08 -2.23 -14.54
CA THR A 47 -15.46 -3.23 -13.68
C THR A 47 -15.00 -2.71 -12.32
N MET A 48 -14.66 -1.43 -12.23
CA MET A 48 -14.21 -0.82 -10.98
C MET A 48 -15.35 -0.18 -10.20
N ILE A 49 -15.24 -0.18 -8.87
CA ILE A 49 -16.08 0.63 -8.00
C ILE A 49 -15.84 2.10 -8.34
N LYS A 50 -16.92 2.88 -8.48
CA LYS A 50 -16.86 4.29 -8.91
C LYS A 50 -15.92 5.13 -8.06
N GLU A 51 -15.92 4.93 -6.75
CA GLU A 51 -15.03 5.66 -5.83
C GLU A 51 -13.55 5.29 -6.06
N CYS A 52 -13.23 4.01 -6.31
CA CYS A 52 -11.87 3.60 -6.64
C CYS A 52 -11.40 4.25 -7.95
N LEU A 53 -12.27 4.30 -8.96
CA LEU A 53 -11.94 4.96 -10.22
C LEU A 53 -11.76 6.47 -10.06
N ARG A 54 -12.59 7.12 -9.23
CA ARG A 54 -12.42 8.55 -8.89
C ARG A 54 -11.07 8.82 -8.24
N GLN A 55 -10.64 7.97 -7.32
CA GLN A 55 -9.33 8.10 -6.66
C GLN A 55 -8.17 7.84 -7.61
N GLU A 56 -8.29 6.85 -8.50
CA GLU A 56 -7.28 6.53 -9.53
C GLU A 56 -7.02 7.73 -10.47
N LEU A 57 -8.06 8.49 -10.77
CA LEU A 57 -8.01 9.65 -11.66
C LEU A 57 -7.81 10.98 -10.92
N SER A 58 -7.62 10.96 -9.61
CA SER A 58 -7.50 12.16 -8.77
C SER A 58 -6.18 12.90 -9.03
N SER A 59 -6.27 14.23 -9.05
CA SER A 59 -5.11 15.13 -9.02
C SER A 59 -4.76 15.62 -7.60
N GLU A 60 -5.43 15.13 -6.58
CA GLU A 60 -5.15 15.46 -5.18
C GLU A 60 -4.04 14.57 -4.63
N ASN A 61 -3.06 15.16 -3.93
CA ASN A 61 -1.98 14.39 -3.29
C ASN A 61 -2.47 13.56 -2.11
N TRP A 62 -3.42 14.08 -1.33
CA TRP A 62 -3.90 13.41 -0.12
C TRP A 62 -5.37 13.02 -0.25
N ILE A 63 -5.61 11.71 -0.21
CA ILE A 63 -6.95 11.13 -0.31
C ILE A 63 -7.30 10.54 1.05
N PRO A 64 -8.36 11.04 1.74
CA PRO A 64 -8.80 10.50 3.03
C PRO A 64 -9.16 9.01 2.92
N ILE A 65 -8.74 8.22 3.92
CA ILE A 65 -9.18 6.84 4.07
C ILE A 65 -10.51 6.89 4.85
N PRO A 66 -11.61 6.35 4.31
CA PRO A 66 -12.89 6.30 5.02
C PRO A 66 -12.77 5.59 6.38
N ASP A 67 -13.51 6.05 7.37
CA ASP A 67 -13.48 5.50 8.73
C ASP A 67 -13.79 4.00 8.76
N GLU A 68 -14.72 3.54 7.93
CA GLU A 68 -15.06 2.12 7.81
C GLU A 68 -13.85 1.28 7.35
N ILE A 69 -13.06 1.80 6.42
CA ILE A 69 -11.84 1.13 5.94
C ILE A 69 -10.77 1.12 7.03
N GLN A 70 -10.62 2.21 7.78
CA GLN A 70 -9.70 2.25 8.92
C GLN A 70 -10.09 1.21 9.97
N GLN A 71 -11.38 1.09 10.30
CA GLN A 71 -11.88 0.08 11.22
C GLN A 71 -11.61 -1.35 10.71
N LEU A 72 -11.78 -1.61 9.42
CA LEU A 72 -11.45 -2.89 8.81
C LEU A 72 -9.95 -3.21 8.91
N TYR A 73 -9.07 -2.21 8.76
CA TYR A 73 -7.64 -2.41 8.98
C TYR A 73 -7.33 -2.84 10.42
N ILE A 74 -7.95 -2.20 11.40
CA ILE A 74 -7.78 -2.56 12.81
C ILE A 74 -8.30 -3.97 13.07
N GLN A 75 -9.49 -4.32 12.59
CA GLN A 75 -10.09 -5.65 12.71
C GLN A 75 -9.22 -6.73 12.03
N ALA A 76 -8.58 -6.40 10.92
CA ALA A 76 -7.62 -7.27 10.25
C ALA A 76 -6.26 -7.37 10.96
N GLY A 77 -6.12 -6.77 12.16
CA GLY A 77 -4.92 -6.85 12.99
C GLY A 77 -3.78 -5.93 12.54
N ARG A 78 -4.09 -4.81 11.92
CA ARG A 78 -3.11 -3.77 11.60
C ARG A 78 -2.99 -2.74 12.75
N PRO A 79 -1.81 -2.12 12.92
CA PRO A 79 -0.57 -2.32 12.17
C PRO A 79 0.10 -3.66 12.52
N ARG A 80 0.65 -4.33 11.51
CA ARG A 80 1.39 -5.57 11.71
C ARG A 80 2.82 -5.29 12.20
N PRO A 81 3.40 -6.17 13.02
CA PRO A 81 4.77 -6.02 13.45
C PRO A 81 5.76 -6.09 12.28
N LEU A 82 6.83 -5.30 12.40
CA LEU A 82 8.00 -5.39 11.55
C LEU A 82 9.07 -6.19 12.29
N TYR A 83 9.55 -7.28 11.70
CA TYR A 83 10.55 -8.16 12.31
C TYR A 83 11.92 -7.97 11.67
N ARG A 84 12.95 -7.92 12.52
CA ARG A 84 14.32 -7.89 12.04
C ARG A 84 14.84 -9.32 11.83
N ALA A 85 15.40 -9.56 10.65
CA ALA A 85 15.88 -10.87 10.20
C ALA A 85 17.31 -11.16 10.70
N LEU A 86 17.53 -11.15 12.02
CA LEU A 86 18.86 -11.29 12.65
C LEU A 86 19.63 -12.54 12.19
N ARG A 87 18.94 -13.68 12.03
CA ARG A 87 19.59 -14.93 11.58
C ARG A 87 20.07 -14.81 10.14
N LEU A 88 19.28 -14.17 9.29
CA LEU A 88 19.63 -13.96 7.88
C LEU A 88 20.77 -12.96 7.75
N GLU A 89 20.75 -11.85 8.48
CA GLU A 89 21.83 -10.88 8.54
C GLU A 89 23.15 -11.56 8.92
N LYS A 90 23.12 -12.39 9.98
CA LYS A 90 24.30 -13.15 10.43
C LYS A 90 24.80 -14.12 9.36
N ARG A 91 23.89 -14.88 8.73
CA ARG A 91 24.25 -15.86 7.70
C ARG A 91 24.85 -15.21 6.46
N LEU A 92 24.38 -14.02 6.09
CA LEU A 92 24.88 -13.24 4.95
C LEU A 92 26.10 -12.37 5.29
N GLY A 93 26.56 -12.38 6.54
CA GLY A 93 27.70 -11.56 6.99
C GLY A 93 27.44 -10.05 6.95
N LEU A 94 26.19 -9.62 7.02
CA LEU A 94 25.81 -8.20 6.93
C LEU A 94 26.19 -7.47 8.22
N LYS A 95 27.14 -6.52 8.13
CA LYS A 95 27.59 -5.73 9.28
C LYS A 95 26.93 -4.34 9.36
N LYS A 96 26.63 -3.75 8.21
CA LYS A 96 26.12 -2.38 8.09
C LYS A 96 24.67 -2.30 7.59
N VAL A 97 24.13 -3.41 7.08
CA VAL A 97 22.77 -3.50 6.56
C VAL A 97 21.89 -4.22 7.57
N ARG A 98 20.68 -3.69 7.78
CA ARG A 98 19.64 -4.31 8.61
C ARG A 98 18.50 -4.74 7.70
N LEU A 99 18.11 -6.01 7.80
CA LEU A 99 17.00 -6.57 7.03
C LEU A 99 15.75 -6.67 7.91
N TYR A 100 14.66 -6.14 7.42
CA TYR A 100 13.36 -6.25 8.07
C TYR A 100 12.36 -6.90 7.13
N TYR A 101 11.39 -7.62 7.69
CA TYR A 101 10.28 -8.19 6.96
C TYR A 101 8.97 -8.00 7.70
N LYS A 102 7.89 -7.84 6.95
CA LYS A 102 6.54 -7.71 7.43
C LYS A 102 5.72 -8.93 7.01
N ARG A 103 5.14 -9.60 7.98
CA ARG A 103 4.40 -10.85 7.78
C ARG A 103 2.96 -10.57 7.34
N GLU A 104 2.78 -10.14 6.10
CA GLU A 104 1.44 -9.95 5.53
C GLU A 104 0.74 -11.29 5.18
N ASP A 105 1.51 -12.36 5.04
CA ASP A 105 1.02 -13.75 4.91
C ASP A 105 0.21 -14.22 6.13
N LEU A 106 0.32 -13.57 7.27
CA LEU A 106 -0.48 -13.84 8.47
C LEU A 106 -1.74 -12.98 8.56
N SER A 107 -2.07 -12.22 7.53
CA SER A 107 -3.31 -11.46 7.49
C SER A 107 -4.52 -12.40 7.40
N PRO A 108 -5.67 -12.11 8.09
CA PRO A 108 -6.90 -12.88 7.95
C PRO A 108 -7.46 -12.93 6.53
N THR A 109 -7.05 -12.00 5.70
CA THR A 109 -7.47 -11.90 4.30
C THR A 109 -6.53 -12.59 3.31
N GLY A 110 -5.48 -13.21 3.84
CA GLY A 110 -4.48 -13.91 3.03
C GLY A 110 -3.30 -13.07 2.60
#